data_20a367e6f23717b46b9776432b90ef57
#
_entry.id   20a367e6f23717b46b9776432b90ef57
#
_cell.length_a   1.000
_cell.length_b   1.000
_cell.length_c   1.000
_cell.angle_alpha   90.00
_cell.angle_beta   90.00
_cell.angle_gamma   90.00
#
_symmetry.space_group_name_H-M   'P 1'
#
loop_
_entity.id
_entity.type
_entity.pdbx_description
1 polymer ?
#
loop_
_entity_poly.entity_id
_entity_poly.type
_entity_poly.pdbx_seq_one_letter_code
_entity_poly.pdbx_strand_id
1 'polypeptide(L)'
;MSDDAERPGGGLGRAARDFARTIYDIGITALWAVALALLIRTFAFEPFRIPSSSMLPGLWVGDYLFVSKYSYGYSRYSFPFGASTSPWNPFRFEGRILESAPARGDVVVFRQPRDPTIDYIKRVIGLPGDRIQVKNRILHINGRPLERRPATAEERAAVEGGVGEPGHPASGENLEVFRETMPEGRSYIVWQKRGSENEDVNNTDEYVVPPGHYFMMGDNRDDSTDSRRLSAVGYVPAENLIGRAQFLFFSTDHRAELWEVHRWPDSIRFDRFFKKIQ
;
A
#
# COMPACT_ATOMS: atom_id res chain seq x y z
N MET A 1 76.23 21.22 24.96
CA MET A 1 75.66 20.69 23.71
C MET A 1 74.90 19.45 24.08
N SER A 2 73.63 19.60 24.33
CA SER A 2 72.66 18.51 24.66
C SER A 2 71.84 18.28 23.43
N ASP A 3 71.97 17.11 22.91
CA ASP A 3 71.31 16.63 21.70
C ASP A 3 69.94 16.05 22.12
N ASP A 4 68.88 16.83 21.97
CA ASP A 4 67.51 16.39 22.17
C ASP A 4 67.04 15.63 20.91
N ALA A 5 67.28 14.35 20.89
CA ALA A 5 66.75 13.43 19.88
C ALA A 5 65.24 13.34 20.06
N GLU A 6 64.46 14.06 19.24
CA GLU A 6 63.03 13.87 19.05
C GLU A 6 62.74 12.42 18.67
N ARG A 7 62.03 11.73 19.52
CA ARG A 7 61.57 10.35 19.29
C ARG A 7 60.35 10.38 18.32
N PRO A 8 60.45 9.87 17.08
CA PRO A 8 59.37 9.89 16.09
C PRO A 8 58.34 8.76 16.30
N GLY A 9 57.90 8.52 17.54
CA GLY A 9 57.02 7.41 17.86
C GLY A 9 55.55 7.79 18.15
N GLY A 10 55.23 9.10 18.20
CA GLY A 10 53.91 9.55 18.64
C GLY A 10 52.82 9.66 17.57
N GLY A 11 53.20 9.73 16.30
CA GLY A 11 52.26 10.03 15.20
C GLY A 11 51.35 8.85 14.80
N LEU A 12 51.95 7.68 14.61
CA LEU A 12 51.22 6.47 14.20
C LEU A 12 50.19 6.00 15.26
N GLY A 13 50.55 6.11 16.54
CA GLY A 13 49.63 5.73 17.63
C GLY A 13 48.46 6.71 17.83
N ARG A 14 48.63 8.00 17.48
CA ARG A 14 47.53 8.96 17.45
C ARG A 14 46.62 8.71 16.25
N ALA A 15 47.18 8.57 15.05
CA ALA A 15 46.38 8.27 13.84
C ALA A 15 45.56 7.00 13.96
N ALA A 16 46.11 5.94 14.55
CA ALA A 16 45.37 4.68 14.79
C ALA A 16 44.22 4.86 15.80
N ARG A 17 44.43 5.67 16.86
CA ARG A 17 43.36 5.97 17.84
C ARG A 17 42.28 6.86 17.23
N ASP A 18 42.66 7.86 16.47
CA ASP A 18 41.70 8.76 15.80
C ASP A 18 40.87 7.98 14.75
N PHE A 19 41.47 7.08 14.01
CA PHE A 19 40.80 6.18 13.08
C PHE A 19 39.82 5.24 13.82
N ALA A 20 40.25 4.60 14.90
CA ALA A 20 39.39 3.71 15.70
C ALA A 20 38.21 4.49 16.30
N ARG A 21 38.43 5.74 16.76
CA ARG A 21 37.35 6.60 17.25
C ARG A 21 36.38 6.98 16.15
N THR A 22 36.85 7.32 14.96
CA THR A 22 36.01 7.64 13.80
C THR A 22 35.13 6.45 13.42
N ILE A 23 35.69 5.24 13.38
CA ILE A 23 34.91 4.00 13.11
C ILE A 23 33.86 3.75 14.20
N TYR A 24 34.22 3.96 15.46
CA TYR A 24 33.27 3.83 16.59
C TYR A 24 32.13 4.85 16.47
N ASP A 25 32.44 6.12 16.20
CA ASP A 25 31.44 7.19 16.05
C ASP A 25 30.50 6.95 14.86
N ILE A 26 31.03 6.46 13.72
CA ILE A 26 30.26 6.02 12.57
C ILE A 26 29.34 4.85 12.96
N GLY A 27 29.87 3.85 13.67
CA GLY A 27 29.13 2.68 14.13
C GLY A 27 27.94 3.06 15.05
N ILE A 28 28.19 3.92 16.01
CA ILE A 28 27.14 4.43 16.92
C ILE A 28 26.09 5.24 16.16
N THR A 29 26.52 6.11 15.25
CA THR A 29 25.60 6.89 14.41
C THR A 29 24.72 6.00 13.53
N ALA A 30 25.33 5.00 12.90
CA ALA A 30 24.62 4.00 12.12
C ALA A 30 23.60 3.19 12.98
N LEU A 31 23.99 2.79 14.19
CA LEU A 31 23.12 2.10 15.13
C LEU A 31 21.88 2.94 15.48
N TRP A 32 22.07 4.23 15.81
CA TRP A 32 20.96 5.13 16.11
C TRP A 32 20.07 5.38 14.89
N ALA A 33 20.65 5.53 13.70
CA ALA A 33 19.90 5.68 12.46
C ALA A 33 19.02 4.45 12.17
N VAL A 34 19.57 3.24 12.33
CA VAL A 34 18.82 1.99 12.18
C VAL A 34 17.72 1.87 13.24
N ALA A 35 18.03 2.16 14.51
CA ALA A 35 17.04 2.13 15.60
C ALA A 35 15.89 3.09 15.34
N LEU A 36 16.18 4.33 14.91
CA LEU A 36 15.16 5.32 14.56
C LEU A 36 14.33 4.87 13.34
N ALA A 37 14.97 4.34 12.30
CA ALA A 37 14.28 3.83 11.12
C ALA A 37 13.32 2.68 11.48
N LEU A 38 13.75 1.75 12.34
CA LEU A 38 12.92 0.66 12.83
C LEU A 38 11.74 1.17 13.68
N LEU A 39 11.97 2.18 14.52
CA LEU A 39 10.93 2.79 15.33
C LEU A 39 9.87 3.46 14.43
N ILE A 40 10.29 4.26 13.45
CA ILE A 40 9.39 4.88 12.47
C ILE A 40 8.62 3.82 11.70
N ARG A 41 9.29 2.81 11.16
CA ARG A 41 8.67 1.72 10.40
C ARG A 41 7.68 0.91 11.23
N THR A 42 7.94 0.72 12.51
CA THR A 42 7.06 -0.05 13.41
C THR A 42 5.81 0.73 13.79
N PHE A 43 5.96 2.02 14.14
CA PHE A 43 4.90 2.79 14.77
C PHE A 43 4.29 3.89 13.89
N ALA A 44 5.00 4.39 12.90
CA ALA A 44 4.49 5.51 12.09
C ALA A 44 4.14 5.07 10.67
N PHE A 45 5.13 4.92 9.81
CA PHE A 45 4.93 4.70 8.39
C PHE A 45 5.73 3.51 7.88
N GLU A 46 5.11 2.70 7.04
CA GLU A 46 5.77 1.63 6.32
C GLU A 46 5.67 1.86 4.82
N PRO A 47 6.79 1.76 4.07
CA PRO A 47 6.76 1.84 2.62
C PRO A 47 6.25 0.54 2.03
N PHE A 48 5.35 0.65 1.03
CA PHE A 48 4.83 -0.46 0.25
C PHE A 48 5.00 -0.20 -1.24
N ARG A 49 5.22 -1.26 -2.01
CA ARG A 49 5.24 -1.25 -3.47
C ARG A 49 3.96 -1.85 -4.02
N ILE A 50 3.46 -1.30 -5.12
CA ILE A 50 2.31 -1.83 -5.84
C ILE A 50 2.77 -2.80 -6.93
N PRO A 51 2.57 -4.11 -6.77
CA PRO A 51 3.01 -5.11 -7.74
C PRO A 51 1.92 -5.49 -8.75
N SER A 52 0.66 -5.09 -8.54
CA SER A 52 -0.48 -5.57 -9.33
C SER A 52 -1.41 -4.45 -9.80
N SER A 53 -2.18 -4.76 -10.85
CA SER A 53 -3.14 -3.86 -11.51
C SER A 53 -4.46 -3.68 -10.75
N SER A 54 -4.71 -4.40 -9.66
CA SER A 54 -6.03 -4.47 -9.03
C SER A 54 -6.58 -3.16 -8.45
N MET A 55 -5.72 -2.14 -8.26
CA MET A 55 -6.09 -0.80 -7.78
C MET A 55 -5.97 0.28 -8.86
N LEU A 56 -5.82 -0.14 -10.13
CA LEU A 56 -5.96 0.80 -11.24
C LEU A 56 -7.37 1.40 -11.25
N PRO A 57 -7.51 2.64 -11.63
CA PRO A 57 -6.49 3.57 -12.13
C PRO A 57 -5.84 4.43 -11.02
N GLY A 58 -6.27 4.27 -9.77
CA GLY A 58 -5.80 5.09 -8.65
C GLY A 58 -4.33 4.86 -8.32
N LEU A 59 -3.95 3.58 -8.23
CA LEU A 59 -2.58 3.14 -7.97
C LEU A 59 -2.07 2.32 -9.17
N TRP A 60 -0.83 2.63 -9.60
CA TRP A 60 -0.21 2.01 -10.77
C TRP A 60 0.82 0.96 -10.35
N VAL A 61 1.02 -0.04 -11.19
CA VAL A 61 2.13 -0.98 -10.98
C VAL A 61 3.44 -0.21 -10.99
N GLY A 62 4.26 -0.42 -9.95
CA GLY A 62 5.50 0.33 -9.75
C GLY A 62 5.37 1.61 -8.93
N ASP A 63 4.17 1.93 -8.43
CA ASP A 63 4.02 2.94 -7.37
C ASP A 63 4.59 2.45 -6.04
N TYR A 64 5.21 3.37 -5.32
CA TYR A 64 5.64 3.21 -3.93
C TYR A 64 4.93 4.22 -3.05
N LEU A 65 4.32 3.74 -1.98
CA LEU A 65 3.49 4.56 -1.12
C LEU A 65 3.84 4.37 0.36
N PHE A 66 3.51 5.37 1.16
CA PHE A 66 3.57 5.25 2.61
C PHE A 66 2.22 4.89 3.20
N VAL A 67 2.24 3.92 4.10
CA VAL A 67 1.10 3.44 4.87
C VAL A 67 1.26 3.86 6.32
N SER A 68 0.27 4.57 6.87
CA SER A 68 0.25 4.96 8.27
C SER A 68 -0.34 3.86 9.13
N LYS A 69 0.47 3.28 10.01
CA LYS A 69 0.03 2.22 10.93
C LYS A 69 -0.85 2.73 12.05
N TYR A 70 -0.55 3.91 12.57
CA TYR A 70 -1.31 4.54 13.65
C TYR A 70 -2.77 4.86 13.27
N SER A 71 -3.12 4.89 11.97
CA SER A 71 -4.47 5.23 11.53
C SER A 71 -5.54 4.27 12.05
N TYR A 72 -5.18 3.00 12.24
CA TYR A 72 -6.11 1.99 12.73
C TYR A 72 -5.66 1.32 14.03
N GLY A 73 -4.56 1.81 14.63
CA GLY A 73 -3.92 1.19 15.79
C GLY A 73 -3.05 -0.01 15.40
N TYR A 74 -2.59 -0.76 16.37
CA TYR A 74 -1.56 -1.79 16.21
C TYR A 74 -2.11 -3.18 16.50
N SER A 75 -1.95 -4.10 15.56
CA SER A 75 -2.19 -5.53 15.73
C SER A 75 -0.88 -6.30 15.76
N ARG A 76 -0.93 -7.61 15.98
CA ARG A 76 0.23 -8.49 15.81
C ARG A 76 0.92 -8.34 14.45
N TYR A 77 0.19 -7.92 13.41
CA TYR A 77 0.72 -7.71 12.05
C TYR A 77 1.41 -6.36 11.85
N SER A 78 1.38 -5.48 12.82
CA SER A 78 2.05 -4.16 12.75
C SER A 78 3.56 -4.22 12.93
N PHE A 79 4.11 -5.35 13.43
CA PHE A 79 5.53 -5.50 13.70
C PHE A 79 6.31 -5.96 12.45
N PRO A 80 7.55 -5.43 12.24
CA PRO A 80 8.35 -5.69 11.05
C PRO A 80 8.93 -7.12 11.03
N PHE A 81 9.47 -7.51 9.88
CA PHE A 81 10.25 -8.73 9.66
C PHE A 81 9.51 -10.05 9.91
N GLY A 82 8.21 -10.12 9.62
CA GLY A 82 7.44 -11.35 9.79
C GLY A 82 7.33 -11.79 11.24
N ALA A 83 7.62 -10.89 12.19
CA ALA A 83 7.49 -11.19 13.62
C ALA A 83 6.11 -11.76 13.97
N SER A 84 5.09 -11.36 13.23
CA SER A 84 3.71 -11.87 13.38
C SER A 84 3.56 -13.36 13.04
N THR A 85 4.37 -13.89 12.13
CA THR A 85 4.33 -15.28 11.67
C THR A 85 5.38 -16.16 12.33
N SER A 86 6.36 -15.57 13.03
CA SER A 86 7.42 -16.29 13.72
C SER A 86 6.88 -17.03 14.95
N PRO A 87 7.27 -18.29 15.18
CA PRO A 87 6.95 -19.02 16.42
C PRO A 87 7.55 -18.35 17.66
N TRP A 88 8.58 -17.52 17.50
CA TRP A 88 9.26 -16.74 18.55
C TRP A 88 8.71 -15.32 18.72
N ASN A 89 7.53 -15.02 18.16
CA ASN A 89 6.94 -13.69 18.25
C ASN A 89 6.57 -13.36 19.72
N PRO A 90 7.23 -12.37 20.34
CA PRO A 90 6.87 -11.91 21.68
C PRO A 90 5.55 -11.12 21.72
N PHE A 91 5.03 -10.71 20.56
CA PHE A 91 3.82 -9.87 20.41
C PHE A 91 2.59 -10.71 20.00
N ARG A 92 2.43 -11.88 20.64
CA ARG A 92 1.25 -12.75 20.45
C ARG A 92 0.07 -12.21 21.26
N PHE A 93 -0.56 -11.16 20.76
CA PHE A 93 -1.83 -10.70 21.29
C PHE A 93 -2.91 -10.77 20.19
N GLU A 94 -4.14 -10.94 20.59
CA GLU A 94 -5.31 -10.90 19.71
C GLU A 94 -5.90 -9.49 19.70
N GLY A 95 -6.52 -9.12 18.58
CA GLY A 95 -7.15 -7.81 18.42
C GLY A 95 -6.14 -6.68 18.14
N ARG A 96 -6.50 -5.47 18.56
CA ARG A 96 -5.74 -4.24 18.27
C ARG A 96 -5.57 -3.35 19.52
N ILE A 97 -4.42 -2.72 19.60
CA ILE A 97 -4.11 -1.69 20.61
C ILE A 97 -4.37 -0.32 19.95
N LEU A 98 -5.03 0.60 20.67
CA LEU A 98 -5.42 1.93 20.17
C LEU A 98 -6.26 1.81 18.87
N GLU A 99 -7.23 0.90 18.88
CA GLU A 99 -8.06 0.61 17.71
C GLU A 99 -8.84 1.84 17.25
N SER A 100 -8.79 2.09 15.93
CA SER A 100 -9.65 3.04 15.22
C SER A 100 -10.19 2.38 13.97
N ALA A 101 -11.48 2.52 13.74
CA ALA A 101 -12.14 1.93 12.59
C ALA A 101 -11.76 2.67 11.30
N PRO A 102 -11.51 1.95 10.17
CA PRO A 102 -11.38 2.58 8.88
C PRO A 102 -12.70 3.21 8.44
N ALA A 103 -12.59 4.29 7.69
CA ALA A 103 -13.73 4.90 7.04
C ALA A 103 -13.99 4.24 5.68
N ARG A 104 -15.25 4.21 5.26
CA ARG A 104 -15.63 3.77 3.90
C ARG A 104 -14.91 4.63 2.87
N GLY A 105 -14.35 3.99 1.84
CA GLY A 105 -13.52 4.63 0.83
C GLY A 105 -12.02 4.74 1.17
N ASP A 106 -11.58 4.41 2.38
CA ASP A 106 -10.15 4.34 2.68
C ASP A 106 -9.46 3.27 1.82
N VAL A 107 -8.27 3.58 1.31
CA VAL A 107 -7.39 2.58 0.69
C VAL A 107 -6.49 2.00 1.76
N VAL A 108 -6.55 0.69 1.95
CA VAL A 108 -5.97 0.00 3.10
C VAL A 108 -5.05 -1.12 2.65
N VAL A 109 -3.89 -1.22 3.29
CA VAL A 109 -3.02 -2.40 3.21
C VAL A 109 -3.37 -3.33 4.37
N PHE A 110 -3.52 -4.62 4.04
CA PHE A 110 -3.89 -5.65 5.00
C PHE A 110 -3.26 -7.00 4.67
N ARG A 111 -3.11 -7.85 5.69
CA ARG A 111 -2.72 -9.25 5.52
C ARG A 111 -3.88 -10.04 4.91
N GLN A 112 -3.60 -10.78 3.86
CA GLN A 112 -4.60 -11.63 3.22
C GLN A 112 -5.14 -12.66 4.24
N PRO A 113 -6.47 -12.78 4.45
CA PRO A 113 -7.01 -13.58 5.56
C PRO A 113 -6.66 -15.07 5.53
N ARG A 114 -6.51 -15.64 4.32
CA ARG A 114 -6.19 -17.06 4.15
C ARG A 114 -4.70 -17.36 4.12
N ASP A 115 -3.89 -16.36 3.74
CA ASP A 115 -2.44 -16.43 3.75
C ASP A 115 -1.85 -15.11 4.28
N PRO A 116 -1.68 -14.97 5.60
CA PRO A 116 -1.16 -13.75 6.21
C PRO A 116 0.30 -13.42 5.87
N THR A 117 0.96 -14.23 5.04
CA THR A 117 2.29 -13.91 4.52
C THR A 117 2.24 -12.92 3.36
N ILE A 118 1.05 -12.74 2.74
CA ILE A 118 0.83 -11.89 1.58
C ILE A 118 0.12 -10.61 1.99
N ASP A 119 0.64 -9.47 1.53
CA ASP A 119 0.01 -8.17 1.70
C ASP A 119 -0.88 -7.84 0.50
N TYR A 120 -2.10 -7.40 0.80
CA TYR A 120 -3.05 -6.89 -0.17
C TYR A 120 -3.31 -5.40 0.07
N ILE A 121 -3.61 -4.70 -1.01
CA ILE A 121 -4.11 -3.32 -0.96
C ILE A 121 -5.46 -3.24 -1.68
N LYS A 122 -6.47 -2.73 -0.99
CA LYS A 122 -7.84 -2.58 -1.51
C LYS A 122 -8.52 -1.38 -0.87
N ARG A 123 -9.67 -1.02 -1.42
CA ARG A 123 -10.56 0.00 -0.88
C ARG A 123 -11.59 -0.60 0.05
N VAL A 124 -11.81 0.05 1.20
CA VAL A 124 -12.88 -0.29 2.15
C VAL A 124 -14.22 0.09 1.54
N ILE A 125 -15.07 -0.89 1.30
CA ILE A 125 -16.42 -0.71 0.74
C ILE A 125 -17.48 -0.92 1.81
N GLY A 126 -17.41 -2.03 2.55
CA GLY A 126 -18.37 -2.38 3.59
C GLY A 126 -17.77 -2.35 4.97
N LEU A 127 -18.50 -1.76 5.91
CA LEU A 127 -18.21 -1.73 7.34
C LEU A 127 -19.00 -2.85 8.06
N PRO A 128 -18.66 -3.22 9.30
CA PRO A 128 -19.41 -4.21 10.07
C PRO A 128 -20.91 -3.91 10.07
N GLY A 129 -21.74 -4.92 9.71
CA GLY A 129 -23.20 -4.82 9.62
C GLY A 129 -23.73 -4.36 8.26
N ASP A 130 -22.89 -3.88 7.33
CA ASP A 130 -23.34 -3.49 6.01
C ASP A 130 -23.78 -4.69 5.16
N ARG A 131 -24.70 -4.42 4.27
CA ARG A 131 -25.18 -5.33 3.23
C ARG A 131 -24.63 -4.85 1.90
N ILE A 132 -23.74 -5.61 1.29
CA ILE A 132 -23.04 -5.28 0.06
C ILE A 132 -23.51 -6.19 -1.05
N GLN A 133 -23.84 -5.63 -2.20
CA GLN A 133 -24.22 -6.40 -3.39
C GLN A 133 -23.78 -5.68 -4.65
N VAL A 134 -23.36 -6.42 -5.66
CA VAL A 134 -23.18 -5.89 -7.02
C VAL A 134 -24.31 -6.40 -7.89
N LYS A 135 -25.04 -5.50 -8.53
CA LYS A 135 -26.13 -5.80 -9.48
C LYS A 135 -25.87 -5.06 -10.79
N ASN A 136 -25.81 -5.79 -11.87
CA ASN A 136 -25.55 -5.19 -13.19
C ASN A 136 -24.33 -4.23 -13.15
N ARG A 137 -23.24 -4.67 -12.53
CA ARG A 137 -21.98 -3.91 -12.40
C ARG A 137 -22.08 -2.69 -11.46
N ILE A 138 -23.22 -2.43 -10.85
CA ILE A 138 -23.41 -1.30 -9.93
C ILE A 138 -23.33 -1.83 -8.50
N LEU A 139 -22.45 -1.21 -7.70
CA LEU A 139 -22.32 -1.48 -6.28
C LEU A 139 -23.53 -0.95 -5.52
N HIS A 140 -24.10 -1.79 -4.66
CA HIS A 140 -25.18 -1.43 -3.72
C HIS A 140 -24.67 -1.58 -2.30
N ILE A 141 -24.94 -0.59 -1.47
CA ILE A 141 -24.65 -0.59 -0.03
C ILE A 141 -25.98 -0.40 0.71
N ASN A 142 -26.32 -1.35 1.57
CA ASN A 142 -27.58 -1.36 2.33
C ASN A 142 -28.83 -1.20 1.44
N GLY A 143 -28.82 -1.91 0.30
CA GLY A 143 -29.90 -1.91 -0.68
C GLY A 143 -29.95 -0.67 -1.59
N ARG A 144 -29.11 0.33 -1.39
CA ARG A 144 -29.06 1.55 -2.21
C ARG A 144 -27.95 1.46 -3.24
N PRO A 145 -28.22 1.74 -4.53
CA PRO A 145 -27.15 1.84 -5.52
C PRO A 145 -26.20 2.98 -5.19
N LEU A 146 -24.92 2.75 -5.40
CA LEU A 146 -23.92 3.78 -5.26
C LEU A 146 -24.08 4.82 -6.37
N GLU A 147 -23.96 6.11 -6.03
CA GLU A 147 -23.93 7.16 -7.02
C GLU A 147 -22.74 6.95 -7.97
N ARG A 148 -23.05 6.85 -9.26
CA ARG A 148 -22.06 6.55 -10.28
C ARG A 148 -22.33 7.34 -11.55
N ARG A 149 -21.30 7.96 -12.10
CA ARG A 149 -21.34 8.63 -13.39
C ARG A 149 -20.13 8.27 -14.26
N PRO A 150 -20.23 8.36 -15.58
CA PRO A 150 -19.06 8.28 -16.44
C PRO A 150 -18.02 9.35 -16.04
N ALA A 151 -16.74 8.98 -16.10
CA ALA A 151 -15.66 9.93 -15.86
C ALA A 151 -15.64 11.02 -16.96
N THR A 152 -15.32 12.26 -16.57
CA THR A 152 -15.11 13.36 -17.52
C THR A 152 -13.86 13.10 -18.39
N ALA A 153 -13.70 13.84 -19.47
CA ALA A 153 -12.51 13.74 -20.30
C ALA A 153 -11.21 14.04 -19.53
N GLU A 154 -11.26 15.01 -18.62
CA GLU A 154 -10.12 15.37 -17.75
C GLU A 154 -9.79 14.24 -16.75
N GLU A 155 -10.82 13.65 -16.14
CA GLU A 155 -10.67 12.52 -15.21
C GLU A 155 -10.08 11.29 -15.91
N ARG A 156 -10.51 11.02 -17.15
CA ARG A 156 -9.93 9.97 -17.99
C ARG A 156 -8.47 10.25 -18.30
N ALA A 157 -8.17 11.42 -18.83
CA ALA A 157 -6.81 11.81 -19.17
C ALA A 157 -5.84 11.71 -17.99
N ALA A 158 -6.32 12.06 -16.77
CA ALA A 158 -5.51 11.96 -15.55
C ALA A 158 -5.19 10.51 -15.12
N VAL A 159 -5.94 9.52 -15.60
CA VAL A 159 -5.77 8.12 -15.21
C VAL A 159 -5.31 7.21 -16.36
N GLU A 160 -5.43 7.68 -17.60
CA GLU A 160 -5.01 6.94 -18.81
C GLU A 160 -3.54 7.16 -19.19
N GLY A 161 -2.84 8.06 -18.50
CA GLY A 161 -1.43 8.38 -18.79
C GLY A 161 -0.44 7.21 -18.69
N GLY A 162 -0.85 6.10 -18.11
CA GLY A 162 -0.06 4.85 -18.05
C GLY A 162 -0.58 3.73 -18.96
N VAL A 163 -1.57 3.99 -19.82
CA VAL A 163 -2.12 2.97 -20.72
C VAL A 163 -1.01 2.44 -21.64
N GLY A 164 -0.87 1.10 -21.70
CA GLY A 164 0.18 0.45 -22.48
C GLY A 164 1.52 0.28 -21.75
N GLU A 165 1.65 0.77 -20.52
CA GLU A 165 2.81 0.47 -19.69
C GLU A 165 2.70 -0.94 -19.04
N PRO A 166 3.81 -1.54 -18.56
CA PRO A 166 3.79 -2.81 -17.86
C PRO A 166 2.77 -2.82 -16.70
N GLY A 167 1.83 -3.78 -16.74
CA GLY A 167 0.76 -3.90 -15.75
C GLY A 167 -0.43 -2.97 -15.96
N HIS A 168 -0.44 -2.17 -17.02
CA HIS A 168 -1.61 -1.41 -17.46
C HIS A 168 -2.26 -2.09 -18.67
N PRO A 169 -3.60 -1.94 -18.86
CA PRO A 169 -4.25 -2.47 -20.06
C PRO A 169 -3.63 -1.87 -21.31
N ALA A 170 -3.54 -2.68 -22.36
CA ALA A 170 -3.09 -2.19 -23.66
C ALA A 170 -4.06 -1.12 -24.18
N SER A 171 -3.53 -0.12 -24.88
CA SER A 171 -4.36 0.85 -25.62
C SER A 171 -5.26 0.10 -26.59
N GLY A 172 -6.59 0.16 -26.35
CA GLY A 172 -7.57 -0.58 -27.15
C GLY A 172 -8.38 -1.62 -26.37
N GLU A 173 -8.04 -1.93 -25.13
CA GLU A 173 -8.95 -2.67 -24.25
C GLU A 173 -10.22 -1.85 -24.02
N ASN A 174 -11.34 -2.55 -24.08
CA ASN A 174 -12.69 -1.99 -23.96
C ASN A 174 -12.99 -1.59 -22.51
N LEU A 175 -12.27 -0.58 -21.99
CA LEU A 175 -12.42 -0.09 -20.62
C LEU A 175 -13.44 1.03 -20.52
N GLU A 176 -14.24 0.96 -19.50
CA GLU A 176 -15.14 2.02 -19.06
C GLU A 176 -14.63 2.59 -17.74
N VAL A 177 -14.57 3.90 -17.69
CA VAL A 177 -14.08 4.66 -16.54
C VAL A 177 -15.24 5.38 -15.89
N PHE A 178 -15.44 5.13 -14.61
CA PHE A 178 -16.52 5.74 -13.85
C PHE A 178 -15.98 6.43 -12.61
N ARG A 179 -16.67 7.50 -12.20
CA ARG A 179 -16.55 8.05 -10.85
C ARG A 179 -17.68 7.51 -10.00
N GLU A 180 -17.33 6.90 -8.89
CA GLU A 180 -18.24 6.46 -7.85
C GLU A 180 -18.12 7.36 -6.63
N THR A 181 -19.25 7.60 -5.95
CA THR A 181 -19.32 8.43 -4.75
C THR A 181 -19.93 7.61 -3.61
N MET A 182 -19.16 7.46 -2.53
CA MET A 182 -19.61 6.81 -1.31
C MET A 182 -20.73 7.59 -0.63
N PRO A 183 -21.60 6.97 0.17
CA PRO A 183 -22.67 7.66 0.89
C PRO A 183 -22.19 8.84 1.74
N GLU A 184 -20.95 8.79 2.21
CA GLU A 184 -20.29 9.84 2.99
C GLU A 184 -19.67 10.96 2.14
N GLY A 185 -19.88 10.95 0.81
CA GLY A 185 -19.44 11.99 -0.13
C GLY A 185 -18.03 11.80 -0.70
N ARG A 186 -17.28 10.78 -0.27
CA ARG A 186 -15.95 10.51 -0.84
C ARG A 186 -16.08 9.88 -2.23
N SER A 187 -15.41 10.46 -3.23
CA SER A 187 -15.46 9.98 -4.62
C SER A 187 -14.11 9.45 -5.07
N TYR A 188 -14.14 8.46 -5.95
CA TYR A 188 -12.94 7.84 -6.54
C TYR A 188 -13.25 7.33 -7.95
N ILE A 189 -12.21 7.03 -8.73
CA ILE A 189 -12.34 6.50 -10.09
C ILE A 189 -12.19 4.98 -10.07
N VAL A 190 -13.03 4.32 -10.84
CA VAL A 190 -12.98 2.86 -11.04
C VAL A 190 -12.91 2.52 -12.52
N TRP A 191 -12.28 1.38 -12.79
CA TRP A 191 -12.26 0.76 -14.12
C TRP A 191 -13.14 -0.48 -14.15
N GLN A 192 -13.84 -0.64 -15.29
CA GLN A 192 -14.58 -1.85 -15.63
C GLN A 192 -14.40 -2.19 -17.10
N LYS A 193 -14.37 -3.48 -17.42
CA LYS A 193 -14.32 -3.95 -18.80
C LYS A 193 -15.72 -3.86 -19.40
N ARG A 194 -15.82 -3.36 -20.63
CA ARG A 194 -17.08 -3.41 -21.38
C ARG A 194 -17.40 -4.85 -21.73
N GLY A 195 -18.65 -5.27 -21.57
CA GLY A 195 -19.06 -6.65 -21.85
C GLY A 195 -18.82 -7.63 -20.71
N SER A 196 -18.43 -7.14 -19.50
CA SER A 196 -18.26 -7.97 -18.30
C SER A 196 -19.54 -8.15 -17.48
N GLU A 197 -20.70 -7.81 -18.03
CA GLU A 197 -21.99 -7.83 -17.31
C GLU A 197 -22.32 -9.21 -16.75
N ASN A 198 -21.92 -10.27 -17.42
CA ASN A 198 -22.21 -11.66 -17.05
C ASN A 198 -21.15 -12.29 -16.14
N GLU A 199 -20.10 -11.57 -15.75
CA GLU A 199 -19.14 -12.09 -14.78
C GLU A 199 -19.76 -12.18 -13.38
N ASP A 200 -19.48 -13.27 -12.64
CA ASP A 200 -20.01 -13.53 -11.31
C ASP A 200 -19.76 -12.38 -10.31
N VAL A 201 -18.63 -11.68 -10.46
CA VAL A 201 -18.27 -10.54 -9.61
C VAL A 201 -19.09 -9.28 -9.90
N ASN A 202 -19.86 -9.26 -10.99
CA ASN A 202 -20.68 -8.15 -11.46
C ASN A 202 -22.19 -8.37 -11.22
N ASN A 203 -22.57 -9.60 -10.83
CA ASN A 203 -23.90 -9.95 -10.34
C ASN A 203 -23.75 -10.93 -9.17
N THR A 204 -23.73 -10.42 -7.95
CA THR A 204 -23.44 -11.22 -6.76
C THR A 204 -24.67 -11.46 -5.91
N ASP A 205 -24.58 -12.46 -5.08
CA ASP A 205 -25.44 -12.54 -3.89
C ASP A 205 -25.17 -11.35 -2.96
N GLU A 206 -26.05 -11.16 -2.00
CA GLU A 206 -25.86 -10.14 -0.98
C GLU A 206 -24.92 -10.64 0.12
N TYR A 207 -23.88 -9.87 0.38
CA TYR A 207 -22.90 -10.11 1.45
C TYR A 207 -23.28 -9.29 2.68
N VAL A 208 -23.42 -9.94 3.84
CA VAL A 208 -23.60 -9.26 5.13
C VAL A 208 -22.26 -9.25 5.84
N VAL A 209 -21.70 -8.06 6.07
CA VAL A 209 -20.37 -7.92 6.68
C VAL A 209 -20.43 -8.27 8.17
N PRO A 210 -19.70 -9.30 8.62
CA PRO A 210 -19.75 -9.71 10.02
C PRO A 210 -19.16 -8.66 10.98
N PRO A 211 -19.52 -8.67 12.27
CA PRO A 211 -18.84 -7.85 13.27
C PRO A 211 -17.31 -8.04 13.25
N GLY A 212 -16.57 -6.95 13.39
CA GLY A 212 -15.10 -6.97 13.39
C GLY A 212 -14.47 -7.27 12.03
N HIS A 213 -15.23 -7.26 10.93
CA HIS A 213 -14.73 -7.49 9.58
C HIS A 213 -15.06 -6.34 8.65
N TYR A 214 -14.35 -6.28 7.53
CA TYR A 214 -14.53 -5.29 6.47
C TYR A 214 -14.67 -5.98 5.12
N PHE A 215 -15.41 -5.34 4.21
CA PHE A 215 -15.55 -5.77 2.83
C PHE A 215 -14.70 -4.86 1.93
N MET A 216 -13.74 -5.45 1.24
CA MET A 216 -12.74 -4.77 0.46
C MET A 216 -12.94 -5.02 -1.03
N MET A 217 -12.81 -3.98 -1.86
CA MET A 217 -12.81 -4.13 -3.32
C MET A 217 -11.64 -3.41 -3.97
N GLY A 218 -11.20 -3.92 -5.12
CA GLY A 218 -10.25 -3.22 -5.98
C GLY A 218 -10.95 -2.16 -6.83
N ASP A 219 -10.22 -1.10 -7.17
CA ASP A 219 -10.73 -0.04 -8.06
C ASP A 219 -10.78 -0.51 -9.52
N ASN A 220 -9.91 -1.47 -9.92
CA ASN A 220 -10.01 -2.24 -11.16
C ASN A 220 -10.98 -3.41 -10.97
N ARG A 221 -12.26 -3.13 -11.14
CA ARG A 221 -13.37 -3.96 -10.71
C ARG A 221 -13.35 -5.38 -11.26
N ASP A 222 -13.01 -5.55 -12.52
CA ASP A 222 -13.04 -6.85 -13.19
C ASP A 222 -11.70 -7.58 -13.11
N ASP A 223 -10.62 -6.87 -12.72
CA ASP A 223 -9.28 -7.43 -12.55
C ASP A 223 -8.81 -7.31 -11.09
N SER A 224 -9.67 -7.72 -10.17
CA SER A 224 -9.38 -7.71 -8.74
C SER A 224 -9.82 -8.99 -8.06
N THR A 225 -8.89 -9.66 -7.41
CA THR A 225 -9.19 -10.67 -6.40
C THR A 225 -9.42 -9.98 -5.07
N ASP A 226 -10.70 -9.92 -4.63
CA ASP A 226 -11.12 -9.14 -3.46
C ASP A 226 -12.25 -9.84 -2.68
N SER A 227 -12.94 -9.12 -1.80
CA SER A 227 -13.93 -9.69 -0.91
C SER A 227 -15.15 -10.29 -1.62
N ARG A 228 -15.41 -9.95 -2.87
CA ARG A 228 -16.45 -10.57 -3.69
C ARG A 228 -16.20 -12.06 -3.92
N ARG A 229 -14.95 -12.49 -3.83
CA ARG A 229 -14.54 -13.89 -3.91
C ARG A 229 -14.32 -14.45 -2.49
N LEU A 230 -15.39 -14.96 -1.86
CA LEU A 230 -15.34 -15.48 -0.49
C LEU A 230 -14.33 -16.62 -0.32
N SER A 231 -14.08 -17.39 -1.37
CA SER A 231 -13.08 -18.47 -1.37
C SER A 231 -11.63 -17.99 -1.47
N ALA A 232 -11.40 -16.74 -1.86
CA ALA A 232 -10.07 -16.15 -2.01
C ALA A 232 -9.74 -15.17 -0.88
N VAL A 233 -10.39 -14.02 -0.83
CA VAL A 233 -10.19 -12.97 0.20
C VAL A 233 -11.28 -13.02 1.24
N GLY A 234 -12.56 -12.93 0.82
CA GLY A 234 -13.69 -12.89 1.71
C GLY A 234 -13.70 -11.66 2.62
N TYR A 235 -14.28 -11.79 3.79
CA TYR A 235 -14.31 -10.73 4.79
C TYR A 235 -12.94 -10.58 5.46
N VAL A 236 -12.47 -9.36 5.59
CA VAL A 236 -11.14 -9.05 6.16
C VAL A 236 -11.29 -8.70 7.64
N PRO A 237 -10.73 -9.50 8.56
CA PRO A 237 -10.77 -9.19 9.99
C PRO A 237 -10.07 -7.86 10.30
N ALA A 238 -10.58 -7.12 11.29
CA ALA A 238 -9.97 -5.87 11.75
C ALA A 238 -8.48 -6.03 12.09
N GLU A 239 -8.09 -7.13 12.73
CA GLU A 239 -6.70 -7.38 13.11
C GLU A 239 -5.73 -7.52 11.92
N ASN A 240 -6.24 -7.89 10.73
CA ASN A 240 -5.44 -8.03 9.52
C ASN A 240 -5.04 -6.68 8.90
N LEU A 241 -5.70 -5.57 9.28
CA LEU A 241 -5.37 -4.26 8.75
C LEU A 241 -3.98 -3.83 9.21
N ILE A 242 -3.10 -3.47 8.26
CA ILE A 242 -1.77 -2.93 8.54
C ILE A 242 -1.86 -1.43 8.73
N GLY A 243 -2.52 -0.72 7.80
CA GLY A 243 -2.69 0.71 7.89
C GLY A 243 -3.31 1.33 6.64
N ARG A 244 -3.48 2.65 6.69
CA ARG A 244 -4.07 3.44 5.61
C ARG A 244 -2.99 3.94 4.65
N ALA A 245 -3.19 3.74 3.35
CA ALA A 245 -2.37 4.34 2.31
C ALA A 245 -2.56 5.86 2.30
N GLN A 246 -1.45 6.62 2.35
CA GLN A 246 -1.50 8.07 2.51
C GLN A 246 -1.14 8.81 1.22
N PHE A 247 0.07 8.60 0.73
CA PHE A 247 0.58 9.27 -0.47
C PHE A 247 1.67 8.44 -1.15
N LEU A 248 1.85 8.68 -2.44
CA LEU A 248 2.92 8.12 -3.24
C LEU A 248 4.20 8.92 -2.98
N PHE A 249 5.34 8.25 -2.78
CA PHE A 249 6.63 8.94 -2.65
C PHE A 249 7.57 8.67 -3.81
N PHE A 250 7.32 7.59 -4.57
CA PHE A 250 8.10 7.23 -5.75
C PHE A 250 7.23 6.43 -6.72
N SER A 251 7.51 6.51 -8.01
CA SER A 251 6.83 5.71 -9.04
C SER A 251 7.78 5.44 -10.21
N THR A 252 7.77 4.20 -10.71
CA THR A 252 8.59 3.77 -11.85
C THR A 252 7.84 2.74 -12.68
N ASP A 253 8.09 2.74 -13.97
CA ASP A 253 7.53 1.75 -14.91
C ASP A 253 8.37 0.46 -14.99
N HIS A 254 9.49 0.39 -14.27
CA HIS A 254 10.44 -0.73 -14.25
C HIS A 254 11.10 -1.06 -15.59
N ARG A 255 11.11 -0.14 -16.56
CA ARG A 255 11.80 -0.33 -17.84
C ARG A 255 13.31 -0.18 -17.73
N ALA A 256 13.79 0.54 -16.69
CA ALA A 256 15.21 0.70 -16.43
C ALA A 256 15.65 -0.19 -15.27
N GLU A 257 16.74 -0.91 -15.46
CA GLU A 257 17.41 -1.67 -14.42
C GLU A 257 18.19 -0.74 -13.48
N LEU A 258 18.53 -1.20 -12.26
CA LEU A 258 19.19 -0.37 -11.25
C LEU A 258 20.51 0.24 -11.73
N TRP A 259 21.25 -0.45 -12.60
CA TRP A 259 22.54 0.01 -13.16
C TRP A 259 22.38 0.88 -14.42
N GLU A 260 21.19 0.96 -15.02
CA GLU A 260 20.88 1.79 -16.19
C GLU A 260 20.49 3.22 -15.78
N VAL A 261 21.36 3.89 -15.00
CA VAL A 261 21.09 5.22 -14.42
C VAL A 261 20.71 6.26 -15.50
N HIS A 262 21.26 6.12 -16.70
CA HIS A 262 20.96 7.01 -17.83
C HIS A 262 19.51 6.89 -18.33
N ARG A 263 18.81 5.77 -18.06
CA ARG A 263 17.40 5.54 -18.42
C ARG A 263 16.42 5.86 -17.28
N TRP A 264 16.91 6.17 -16.08
CA TRP A 264 16.04 6.50 -14.94
C TRP A 264 15.12 7.69 -15.21
N PRO A 265 15.58 8.79 -15.86
CA PRO A 265 14.69 9.92 -16.15
C PRO A 265 13.45 9.52 -16.96
N ASP A 266 13.58 8.56 -17.89
CA ASP A 266 12.49 8.08 -18.75
C ASP A 266 11.61 7.03 -18.06
N SER A 267 12.13 6.37 -17.03
CA SER A 267 11.43 5.31 -16.28
C SER A 267 10.75 5.81 -15.02
N ILE A 268 11.14 6.99 -14.50
CA ILE A 268 10.57 7.57 -13.27
C ILE A 268 9.38 8.47 -13.63
N ARG A 269 8.25 8.21 -13.00
CA ARG A 269 7.01 8.98 -13.16
C ARG A 269 6.94 10.11 -12.13
N PHE A 270 7.60 11.22 -12.42
CA PHE A 270 7.72 12.37 -11.50
C PHE A 270 6.38 13.03 -11.17
N ASP A 271 5.43 13.00 -12.10
CA ASP A 271 4.07 13.53 -11.95
C ASP A 271 3.23 12.82 -10.87
N ARG A 272 3.68 11.62 -10.46
CA ARG A 272 3.03 10.84 -9.42
C ARG A 272 3.60 11.08 -8.01
N PHE A 273 4.71 11.79 -7.89
CA PHE A 273 5.34 12.06 -6.59
C PHE A 273 4.45 12.93 -5.72
N PHE A 274 4.37 12.57 -4.44
CA PHE A 274 3.55 13.23 -3.41
C PHE A 274 2.04 13.26 -3.71
N LYS A 275 1.57 12.48 -4.70
CA LYS A 275 0.15 12.35 -4.97
C LYS A 275 -0.54 11.70 -3.77
N LYS A 276 -1.52 12.41 -3.21
CA LYS A 276 -2.32 11.92 -2.10
C LYS A 276 -3.26 10.81 -2.59
N ILE A 277 -3.39 9.73 -1.81
CA ILE A 277 -4.30 8.63 -2.09
C ILE A 277 -5.66 8.98 -1.48
N GLN A 278 -6.70 8.91 -2.35
CA GLN A 278 -8.07 9.28 -2.00
C GLN A 278 -8.95 8.06 -1.92
#